data_75b5b1ce565c49928931d3c17f9a67e0
#
_entry.id   75b5b1ce565c49928931d3c17f9a67e0
#
_cell.length_a   1.000
_cell.length_b   1.000
_cell.length_c   1.000
_cell.angle_alpha   90.00
_cell.angle_beta   90.00
_cell.angle_gamma   90.00
#
_symmetry.space_group_name_H-M   'P 1'
#
loop_
_entity.id
_entity.type
_entity.pdbx_description
1 polymer ?
#
loop_
_entity_poly.entity_id
_entity_poly.type
_entity_poly.pdbx_seq_one_letter_code
_entity_poly.pdbx_strand_id
1 'polypeptide(L)'
;MAGLSGYTYNTLVQAIKDYTEVGSNVFTETILDGFIMAAQHRINLDCPMDSDRIQAEAQFATDFNSITMPIGLLFVRGIEVYESTANTNGQGQWLERRDQTFISEYVGNLTGTAGGAAAQDVTGLPKYYSMFGGA
;
A
#
# COMPACT_ATOMS: atom_id res chain seq x y z
N MET A 1 14.30 10.97 -31.71
CA MET A 1 12.97 11.33 -31.13
C MET A 1 13.24 12.27 -29.99
N ALA A 2 12.80 13.53 -30.07
CA ALA A 2 12.87 14.43 -28.95
C ALA A 2 11.87 13.93 -27.92
N GLY A 3 12.36 13.50 -26.75
CA GLY A 3 11.50 13.13 -25.64
C GLY A 3 10.64 14.31 -25.26
N LEU A 4 9.38 14.06 -24.97
CA LEU A 4 8.50 15.05 -24.36
C LEU A 4 9.16 15.48 -23.04
N SER A 5 9.77 16.67 -23.08
CA SER A 5 10.34 17.30 -21.90
C SER A 5 9.18 17.73 -21.02
N GLY A 6 8.89 16.95 -19.97
CA GLY A 6 7.91 17.33 -18.97
C GLY A 6 8.35 18.57 -18.19
N TYR A 7 7.41 19.17 -17.47
CA TYR A 7 7.71 20.27 -16.56
C TYR A 7 8.67 19.77 -15.46
N THR A 8 9.68 20.56 -15.16
CA THR A 8 10.39 20.45 -13.89
C THR A 8 9.55 21.19 -12.82
N TYR A 9 9.84 20.94 -11.54
CA TYR A 9 9.16 21.65 -10.45
C TYR A 9 9.17 23.16 -10.65
N ASN A 10 10.33 23.76 -10.92
CA ASN A 10 10.47 25.21 -11.10
C ASN A 10 9.71 25.73 -12.32
N THR A 11 9.73 25.00 -13.42
CA THR A 11 8.99 25.40 -14.63
C THR A 11 7.49 25.22 -14.45
N LEU A 12 7.04 24.25 -13.65
CA LEU A 12 5.64 24.08 -13.30
C LEU A 12 5.15 25.21 -12.42
N VAL A 13 5.90 25.56 -11.38
CA VAL A 13 5.58 26.69 -10.49
C VAL A 13 5.47 28.00 -11.28
N GLN A 14 6.42 28.24 -12.19
CA GLN A 14 6.38 29.43 -13.03
C GLN A 14 5.17 29.42 -13.98
N ALA A 15 4.88 28.29 -14.62
CA ALA A 15 3.72 28.17 -15.49
C ALA A 15 2.40 28.39 -14.75
N ILE A 16 2.27 27.94 -13.50
CA ILE A 16 1.10 28.18 -12.67
C ILE A 16 0.94 29.68 -12.39
N LYS A 17 2.02 30.37 -12.01
CA LYS A 17 2.03 31.80 -11.76
C LYS A 17 1.65 32.60 -13.01
N ASP A 18 2.22 32.23 -14.15
CA ASP A 18 1.94 32.90 -15.43
C ASP A 18 0.49 32.67 -15.88
N TYR A 19 -0.04 31.45 -15.71
CA TYR A 19 -1.43 31.14 -16.07
C TYR A 19 -2.46 31.82 -15.19
N THR A 20 -2.16 31.94 -13.89
CA THR A 20 -3.08 32.57 -12.94
C THR A 20 -2.94 34.08 -12.88
N GLU A 21 -1.91 34.64 -13.51
CA GLU A 21 -1.58 36.10 -13.45
C GLU A 21 -1.44 36.64 -12.01
N VAL A 22 -1.11 35.76 -11.06
CA VAL A 22 -1.02 36.08 -9.64
C VAL A 22 0.43 36.24 -9.21
N GLY A 23 0.73 37.34 -8.57
CA GLY A 23 2.07 37.60 -8.07
C GLY A 23 2.47 36.69 -6.89
N SER A 24 3.77 36.62 -6.66
CA SER A 24 4.37 35.80 -5.58
C SER A 24 3.90 36.14 -4.15
N ASN A 25 3.27 37.30 -3.99
CA ASN A 25 2.70 37.74 -2.71
C ASN A 25 1.43 36.99 -2.30
N VAL A 26 0.70 36.44 -3.27
CA VAL A 26 -0.53 35.67 -3.04
C VAL A 26 -0.25 34.17 -3.09
N PHE A 27 0.49 33.71 -4.11
CA PHE A 27 0.94 32.33 -4.21
C PHE A 27 2.38 32.19 -3.72
N THR A 28 2.51 31.99 -2.41
CA THR A 28 3.80 31.65 -1.82
C THR A 28 4.21 30.24 -2.24
N GLU A 29 5.50 29.93 -2.19
CA GLU A 29 6.01 28.57 -2.51
C GLU A 29 5.31 27.50 -1.69
N THR A 30 5.10 27.73 -0.40
CA THR A 30 4.41 26.78 0.48
C THR A 30 2.97 26.46 0.02
N ILE A 31 2.24 27.46 -0.47
CA ILE A 31 0.87 27.25 -0.99
C ILE A 31 0.91 26.46 -2.28
N LEU A 32 1.84 26.78 -3.18
CA LEU A 32 2.01 26.07 -4.44
C LEU A 32 2.44 24.62 -4.22
N ASP A 33 3.34 24.37 -3.28
CA ASP A 33 3.72 23.02 -2.87
C ASP A 33 2.52 22.22 -2.40
N GLY A 34 1.68 22.82 -1.57
CA GLY A 34 0.45 22.18 -1.12
C GLY A 34 -0.49 21.80 -2.26
N PHE A 35 -0.66 22.66 -3.24
CA PHE A 35 -1.48 22.38 -4.42
C PHE A 35 -0.87 21.30 -5.31
N ILE A 36 0.42 21.33 -5.53
CA ILE A 36 1.13 20.32 -6.33
C ILE A 36 1.04 18.95 -5.64
N MET A 37 1.26 18.89 -4.34
CA MET A 37 1.12 17.63 -3.56
C MET A 37 -0.32 17.09 -3.61
N ALA A 38 -1.32 17.95 -3.45
CA ALA A 38 -2.72 17.56 -3.53
C ALA A 38 -3.07 17.04 -4.94
N ALA A 39 -2.57 17.70 -5.99
CA ALA A 39 -2.78 17.26 -7.36
C ALA A 39 -2.10 15.91 -7.64
N GLN A 40 -0.86 15.70 -7.19
CA GLN A 40 -0.16 14.43 -7.30
C GLN A 40 -0.91 13.30 -6.59
N HIS A 41 -1.37 13.58 -5.36
CA HIS A 41 -2.16 12.60 -4.61
C HIS A 41 -3.44 12.21 -5.35
N ARG A 42 -4.13 13.21 -5.94
CA ARG A 42 -5.33 12.97 -6.74
C ARG A 42 -5.04 12.16 -7.99
N ILE A 43 -3.97 12.45 -8.70
CA ILE A 43 -3.56 11.70 -9.90
C ILE A 43 -3.27 10.24 -9.53
N ASN A 44 -2.53 10.00 -8.44
CA ASN A 44 -2.20 8.64 -8.00
C ASN A 44 -3.43 7.83 -7.59
N LEU A 45 -4.48 8.49 -7.07
CA LEU A 45 -5.74 7.84 -6.74
C LEU A 45 -6.59 7.52 -7.99
N ASP A 46 -6.69 8.48 -8.90
CA ASP A 46 -7.58 8.37 -10.06
C ASP A 46 -6.93 7.58 -11.22
N CYS A 47 -5.60 7.64 -11.33
CA CYS A 47 -4.83 7.01 -12.39
C CYS A 47 -3.63 6.22 -11.82
N PRO A 48 -3.86 5.09 -11.17
CA PRO A 48 -2.77 4.28 -10.64
C PRO A 48 -1.89 3.75 -11.78
N MET A 49 -0.65 4.22 -11.83
CA MET A 49 0.32 3.81 -12.86
C MET A 49 1.15 2.63 -12.36
N ASP A 50 1.58 1.81 -13.30
CA ASP A 50 2.45 0.66 -12.99
C ASP A 50 3.85 1.09 -12.50
N SER A 51 4.27 2.32 -12.86
CA SER A 51 5.50 2.93 -12.35
C SER A 51 5.50 3.16 -10.84
N ASP A 52 4.33 3.32 -10.25
CA ASP A 52 4.15 3.58 -8.82
C ASP A 52 3.97 2.28 -8.02
N ARG A 53 4.13 1.16 -8.68
CA ARG A 53 4.05 -0.16 -8.07
C ARG A 53 5.27 -0.42 -7.21
N ILE A 54 5.04 -0.70 -5.94
CA ILE A 54 6.08 -1.10 -4.99
C ILE A 54 5.82 -2.56 -4.60
N GLN A 55 6.88 -3.35 -4.59
CA GLN A 55 6.88 -4.67 -3.99
C GLN A 55 7.58 -4.56 -2.63
N ALA A 56 6.90 -5.02 -1.59
CA ALA A 56 7.46 -5.10 -0.25
C ALA A 56 7.42 -6.55 0.23
N GLU A 57 8.46 -6.97 0.89
CA GLU A 57 8.57 -8.30 1.48
C GLU A 57 8.56 -8.16 3.00
N ALA A 58 7.85 -9.05 3.66
CA ALA A 58 7.82 -9.14 5.11
C ALA A 58 7.74 -10.60 5.54
N GLN A 59 8.28 -10.91 6.70
CA GLN A 59 8.20 -12.23 7.29
C GLN A 59 7.16 -12.24 8.40
N PHE A 60 6.37 -13.29 8.45
CA PHE A 60 5.55 -13.55 9.62
C PHE A 60 6.44 -13.93 10.79
N ALA A 61 6.32 -13.22 11.90
CA ALA A 61 6.92 -13.65 13.13
C ALA A 61 6.17 -14.89 13.67
N THR A 62 6.88 -15.76 14.36
CA THR A 62 6.27 -16.90 15.05
C THR A 62 5.19 -16.37 15.98
N ASP A 63 4.01 -16.95 15.95
CA ASP A 63 2.85 -16.57 16.75
C ASP A 63 2.11 -15.29 16.32
N PHE A 64 2.48 -14.66 15.22
CA PHE A 64 1.75 -13.53 14.66
C PHE A 64 1.19 -13.83 13.29
N ASN A 65 -0.09 -13.61 13.13
CA ASN A 65 -0.84 -13.78 11.88
C ASN A 65 -1.11 -12.44 11.15
N SER A 66 -0.43 -11.39 11.54
CA SER A 66 -0.57 -10.05 10.98
C SER A 66 0.75 -9.45 10.54
N ILE A 67 0.71 -8.66 9.49
CA ILE A 67 1.86 -7.92 8.95
C ILE A 67 1.48 -6.46 8.84
N THR A 68 2.38 -5.59 9.29
CA THR A 68 2.22 -4.15 9.12
C THR A 68 2.50 -3.78 7.67
N MET A 69 1.58 -3.04 7.07
CA MET A 69 1.74 -2.54 5.71
C MET A 69 2.69 -1.34 5.65
N PRO A 70 3.40 -1.16 4.53
CA PRO A 70 4.25 0.00 4.33
C PRO A 70 3.46 1.32 4.42
N ILE A 71 4.11 2.35 4.95
CA ILE A 71 3.55 3.70 5.03
C ILE A 71 3.37 4.24 3.60
N GLY A 72 2.26 4.91 3.36
CA GLY A 72 1.94 5.51 2.05
C GLY A 72 1.31 4.54 1.05
N LEU A 73 0.98 3.33 1.47
CA LEU A 73 0.26 2.38 0.63
C LEU A 73 -1.16 2.88 0.35
N LEU A 74 -1.50 3.04 -0.92
CA LEU A 74 -2.84 3.45 -1.35
C LEU A 74 -3.79 2.24 -1.48
N PHE A 75 -3.33 1.17 -2.09
CA PHE A 75 -4.09 -0.08 -2.23
C PHE A 75 -3.18 -1.28 -2.45
N VAL A 76 -3.65 -2.45 -2.07
CA VAL A 76 -2.97 -3.72 -2.28
C VAL A 76 -3.51 -4.36 -3.54
N ARG A 77 -2.64 -4.66 -4.50
CA ARG A 77 -3.01 -5.40 -5.72
C ARG A 77 -3.09 -6.90 -5.47
N GLY A 78 -2.21 -7.42 -4.66
CA GLY A 78 -2.19 -8.83 -4.30
C GLY A 78 -1.16 -9.12 -3.23
N ILE A 79 -1.37 -10.18 -2.49
CA ILE A 79 -0.43 -10.71 -1.51
C ILE A 79 -0.11 -12.14 -1.90
N GLU A 80 1.17 -12.44 -1.99
CA GLU A 80 1.68 -13.77 -2.22
C GLU A 80 2.44 -14.24 -0.99
N VAL A 81 2.20 -15.45 -0.56
CA VAL A 81 2.90 -16.08 0.58
C VAL A 81 3.63 -17.31 0.09
N TYR A 82 4.86 -17.46 0.53
CA TYR A 82 5.68 -18.65 0.23
C TYR A 82 6.39 -19.11 1.49
N GLU A 83 6.66 -20.37 1.54
CA GLU A 83 7.37 -21.00 2.65
C GLU A 83 8.89 -20.80 2.47
N SER A 84 9.51 -20.09 3.42
CA SER A 84 10.92 -19.70 3.32
C SER A 84 11.93 -20.83 3.56
N THR A 85 11.53 -21.89 4.25
CA THR A 85 12.48 -22.82 4.85
C THR A 85 12.88 -24.01 4.00
N ALA A 86 12.17 -24.29 2.93
CA ALA A 86 12.37 -25.59 2.26
C ALA A 86 12.70 -25.51 0.78
N ASN A 87 12.56 -24.35 0.13
CA ASN A 87 12.67 -24.42 -1.31
C ASN A 87 13.13 -23.11 -1.93
N THR A 88 14.29 -23.16 -2.54
CA THR A 88 14.79 -22.15 -3.46
C THR A 88 13.90 -21.98 -4.70
N ASN A 89 12.90 -22.80 -4.87
CA ASN A 89 11.87 -22.74 -5.91
C ASN A 89 10.45 -22.64 -5.30
N GLY A 90 10.32 -22.01 -4.13
CA GLY A 90 9.06 -21.94 -3.40
C GLY A 90 7.90 -21.52 -4.29
N GLN A 91 6.94 -22.42 -4.44
CA GLN A 91 5.68 -22.06 -5.07
C GLN A 91 4.97 -21.08 -4.16
N GLY A 92 4.89 -19.83 -4.60
CA GLY A 92 4.09 -18.84 -3.92
C GLY A 92 2.61 -19.14 -4.11
N GLN A 93 1.84 -18.88 -3.08
CA GLN A 93 0.39 -18.96 -3.12
C GLN A 93 -0.18 -17.56 -3.03
N TRP A 94 -0.98 -17.16 -4.02
CA TRP A 94 -1.73 -15.91 -3.97
C TRP A 94 -2.88 -16.02 -3.00
N LEU A 95 -3.00 -15.01 -2.13
CA LEU A 95 -4.07 -14.93 -1.15
C LEU A 95 -5.29 -14.26 -1.74
N GLU A 96 -6.47 -14.75 -1.39
CA GLU A 96 -7.74 -14.14 -1.72
C GLU A 96 -8.15 -13.14 -0.64
N ARG A 97 -8.54 -11.94 -1.05
CA ARG A 97 -9.04 -10.94 -0.12
C ARG A 97 -10.43 -11.30 0.37
N ARG A 98 -10.61 -11.32 1.67
CA ARG A 98 -11.91 -11.54 2.32
C ARG A 98 -12.18 -10.46 3.36
N ASP A 99 -13.44 -10.35 3.72
CA ASP A 99 -13.83 -9.46 4.81
C ASP A 99 -13.30 -9.95 6.16
N GLN A 100 -13.09 -9.03 7.09
CA GLN A 100 -12.59 -9.36 8.42
C GLN A 100 -13.53 -10.30 9.18
N THR A 101 -14.84 -10.13 9.03
CA THR A 101 -15.86 -10.99 9.64
C THR A 101 -15.70 -12.43 9.17
N PHE A 102 -15.52 -12.65 7.86
CA PHE A 102 -15.28 -13.98 7.32
C PHE A 102 -14.05 -14.63 7.93
N ILE A 103 -12.94 -13.88 8.05
CA ILE A 103 -11.70 -14.44 8.62
C ILE A 103 -11.87 -14.76 10.09
N SER A 104 -12.57 -13.93 10.86
CA SER A 104 -12.85 -14.21 12.28
C SER A 104 -13.73 -15.43 12.49
N GLU A 105 -14.69 -15.66 11.61
CA GLU A 105 -15.53 -16.86 11.63
C GLU A 105 -14.77 -18.11 11.17
N TYR A 106 -13.92 -17.97 10.15
CA TYR A 106 -13.17 -19.08 9.56
C TYR A 106 -12.01 -19.54 10.44
N VAL A 107 -11.27 -18.63 11.06
CA VAL A 107 -10.08 -18.90 11.87
C VAL A 107 -10.41 -18.98 13.38
N GLY A 108 -11.56 -18.44 13.79
CA GLY A 108 -12.04 -18.52 15.17
C GLY A 108 -11.29 -17.68 16.20
N ASN A 109 -10.10 -17.14 15.89
CA ASN A 109 -9.38 -16.26 16.80
C ASN A 109 -8.38 -15.36 16.05
N LEU A 110 -8.74 -14.09 15.88
CA LEU A 110 -7.87 -13.08 15.26
C LEU A 110 -6.83 -12.49 16.23
N THR A 111 -7.00 -12.71 17.50
CA THR A 111 -6.17 -12.10 18.54
C THR A 111 -5.12 -13.07 19.06
N GLY A 112 -4.32 -13.66 18.27
CA GLY A 112 -3.08 -14.40 18.54
C GLY A 112 -2.60 -14.64 19.99
N THR A 113 -3.51 -14.73 20.94
CA THR A 113 -3.17 -15.10 22.31
C THR A 113 -3.25 -16.62 22.39
N ALA A 114 -2.14 -17.25 22.13
CA ALA A 114 -1.94 -18.66 22.43
C ALA A 114 -2.25 -18.91 23.91
N GLY A 115 -3.40 -19.50 24.21
CA GLY A 115 -3.72 -19.81 25.60
C GLY A 115 -5.14 -20.31 25.89
N GLY A 116 -6.00 -20.38 24.90
CA GLY A 116 -7.35 -20.94 25.07
C GLY A 116 -7.47 -22.28 24.36
N ALA A 117 -7.79 -23.31 25.11
CA ALA A 117 -8.10 -24.63 24.56
C ALA A 117 -9.16 -24.52 23.46
N ALA A 118 -8.87 -25.12 22.29
CA ALA A 118 -9.75 -25.32 21.15
C ALA A 118 -9.82 -24.24 20.06
N ALA A 119 -8.79 -23.44 19.85
CA ALA A 119 -8.56 -22.98 18.50
C ALA A 119 -7.96 -24.17 17.72
N GLN A 120 -8.66 -24.68 16.74
CA GLN A 120 -8.02 -25.56 15.78
C GLN A 120 -6.99 -24.72 15.05
N ASP A 121 -5.74 -24.84 15.44
CA ASP A 121 -4.63 -24.27 14.69
C ASP A 121 -4.66 -24.87 13.30
N VAL A 122 -5.25 -24.15 12.37
CA VAL A 122 -5.18 -24.49 10.97
C VAL A 122 -3.75 -24.20 10.55
N THR A 123 -2.91 -25.19 10.71
CA THR A 123 -1.51 -25.14 10.27
C THR A 123 -1.45 -25.25 8.75
N GLY A 124 -0.65 -24.40 8.12
CA GLY A 124 -0.44 -24.43 6.69
C GLY A 124 -0.34 -23.03 6.09
N LEU A 125 -0.11 -22.96 4.79
CA LEU A 125 -0.09 -21.68 4.08
C LEU A 125 -1.49 -21.05 4.12
N PRO A 126 -1.59 -19.78 4.49
CA PRO A 126 -2.86 -19.07 4.49
C PRO A 126 -3.43 -18.97 3.07
N LYS A 127 -4.75 -18.98 2.95
CA LYS A 127 -5.47 -18.83 1.69
C LYS A 127 -6.12 -17.46 1.55
N TYR A 128 -6.41 -16.84 2.67
CA TYR A 128 -7.19 -15.60 2.73
C TYR A 128 -6.44 -14.52 3.51
N TYR A 129 -6.73 -13.27 3.17
CA TYR A 129 -6.29 -12.13 3.96
C TYR A 129 -7.40 -11.11 4.11
N SER A 130 -7.37 -10.36 5.17
CA SER A 130 -8.18 -9.14 5.35
C SER A 130 -7.28 -7.97 5.66
N MET A 131 -7.78 -6.79 5.37
CA MET A 131 -7.10 -5.54 5.72
C MET A 131 -7.95 -4.81 6.75
N PHE A 132 -7.32 -4.37 7.81
CA PHE A 132 -7.94 -3.49 8.80
C PHE A 132 -7.02 -2.31 9.07
N GLY A 133 -7.61 -1.13 9.24
CA GLY A 133 -6.85 0.07 9.55
C GLY A 133 -6.30 -0.02 10.97
N GLY A 134 -4.98 0.12 11.11
CA GLY A 134 -4.39 0.49 12.38
C GLY A 134 -4.54 2.01 12.57
N ALA A 135 -4.83 2.43 13.76
CA ALA A 135 -4.82 3.83 14.15
C ALA A 135 -3.38 4.40 14.13
#